data_f506945cb45d34e0bf8d4ca776df2797
#
_entry.id   f506945cb45d34e0bf8d4ca776df2797
#
_cell.length_a   1.000
_cell.length_b   1.000
_cell.length_c   1.000
_cell.angle_alpha   90.00
_cell.angle_beta   90.00
_cell.angle_gamma   90.00
#
_symmetry.space_group_name_H-M   'P 1'
#
loop_
_entity.id
_entity.type
_entity.pdbx_description
1 polymer ?
#
loop_
_entity_poly.entity_id
_entity_poly.type
_entity_poly.pdbx_seq_one_letter_code
_entity_poly.pdbx_strand_id
1 'polypeptide(L)'
;MTKVSTITACYKSGRYLKGFLDNIQTQTHKDLEIVLDHNDPSDEEILLVEQHNEKFDNIFHIKVEGVDPLGISWNRCIENASGDYLCIWSVDDLRTPDSIEVMAKALDENTDVDFVYGNYYIVPNYGLKQGQLVDESDK
;
A
#
# COMPACT_ATOMS: atom_id res chain seq x y z
N MET A 1 2.81 -18.68 5.01
CA MET A 1 2.12 -17.36 4.99
C MET A 1 2.04 -16.87 3.56
N THR A 2 0.87 -16.46 3.11
CA THR A 2 0.63 -16.00 1.75
C THR A 2 1.28 -14.62 1.55
N LYS A 3 1.98 -14.43 0.46
CA LYS A 3 2.62 -13.15 0.15
C LYS A 3 1.63 -12.18 -0.47
N VAL A 4 1.63 -10.96 0.03
CA VAL A 4 0.81 -9.85 -0.49
C VAL A 4 1.73 -8.79 -1.09
N SER A 5 1.43 -8.35 -2.32
CA SER A 5 2.09 -7.21 -2.94
C SER A 5 1.14 -6.02 -2.96
N THR A 6 1.58 -4.87 -2.48
CA THR A 6 0.81 -3.63 -2.67
C THR A 6 1.12 -3.04 -4.03
N ILE A 7 0.11 -2.42 -4.60
CA ILE A 7 0.20 -1.62 -5.81
C ILE A 7 0.09 -0.16 -5.38
N THR A 8 1.20 0.55 -5.39
CA THR A 8 1.29 1.89 -4.84
C THR A 8 1.92 2.84 -5.84
N ALA A 9 1.16 3.83 -6.30
CA ALA A 9 1.66 4.92 -7.12
C ALA A 9 1.94 6.14 -6.23
N CYS A 10 3.04 6.81 -6.48
CA CYS A 10 3.48 7.98 -5.72
C CYS A 10 3.91 9.09 -6.66
N TYR A 11 3.33 10.28 -6.50
CA TYR A 11 3.70 11.50 -7.21
C TYR A 11 3.43 12.71 -6.32
N LYS A 12 4.45 13.53 -6.09
CA LYS A 12 4.38 14.72 -5.23
C LYS A 12 3.74 14.45 -3.86
N SER A 13 4.02 13.28 -3.30
CA SER A 13 3.42 12.80 -2.06
C SER A 13 4.41 12.78 -0.88
N GLY A 14 5.44 13.61 -0.95
CA GLY A 14 6.50 13.65 0.08
C GLY A 14 5.97 13.86 1.50
N ARG A 15 4.92 14.67 1.66
CA ARG A 15 4.30 14.91 2.98
C ARG A 15 3.60 13.69 3.58
N TYR A 16 3.25 12.69 2.77
CA TYR A 16 2.58 11.46 3.21
C TYR A 16 3.53 10.26 3.30
N LEU A 17 4.65 10.33 2.60
CA LEU A 17 5.52 9.18 2.37
C LEU A 17 6.04 8.58 3.68
N LYS A 18 6.49 9.41 4.63
CA LYS A 18 6.99 8.92 5.92
C LYS A 18 5.90 8.20 6.71
N GLY A 19 4.71 8.79 6.78
CA GLY A 19 3.56 8.16 7.46
C GLY A 19 3.15 6.84 6.81
N PHE A 20 3.20 6.76 5.49
CA PHE A 20 2.97 5.52 4.74
C PHE A 20 4.00 4.44 5.10
N LEU A 21 5.28 4.78 5.08
CA LEU A 21 6.36 3.85 5.43
C LEU A 21 6.25 3.37 6.88
N ASP A 22 5.95 4.26 7.80
CA ASP A 22 5.73 3.92 9.21
C ASP A 22 4.50 2.99 9.37
N ASN A 23 3.45 3.25 8.61
CA ASN A 23 2.22 2.44 8.66
C ASN A 23 2.43 1.02 8.11
N ILE A 24 3.25 0.86 7.08
CA ILE A 24 3.66 -0.47 6.58
C ILE A 24 4.28 -1.30 7.70
N GLN A 25 5.15 -0.69 8.49
CA GLN A 25 5.86 -1.37 9.58
C GLN A 25 4.93 -1.87 10.67
N THR A 26 3.76 -1.25 10.85
CA THR A 26 2.78 -1.65 11.86
C THR A 26 1.98 -2.88 11.47
N GLN A 27 1.99 -3.28 10.19
CA GLN A 27 1.18 -4.39 9.72
C GLN A 27 1.62 -5.72 10.36
N THR A 28 0.64 -6.47 10.85
CA THR A 28 0.88 -7.79 11.47
C THR A 28 1.20 -8.86 10.43
N HIS A 29 0.71 -8.69 9.20
CA HIS A 29 1.08 -9.56 8.08
C HIS A 29 2.47 -9.18 7.57
N LYS A 30 3.47 -10.03 7.83
CA LYS A 30 4.88 -9.71 7.57
C LYS A 30 5.37 -10.09 6.18
N ASP A 31 4.72 -11.02 5.50
CA ASP A 31 5.06 -11.37 4.11
C ASP A 31 4.41 -10.39 3.14
N LEU A 32 4.89 -9.16 3.19
CA LEU A 32 4.35 -7.99 2.51
C LEU A 32 5.43 -7.34 1.65
N GLU A 33 5.16 -7.21 0.36
CA GLU A 33 5.99 -6.49 -0.60
C GLU A 33 5.27 -5.22 -1.02
N ILE A 34 5.98 -4.12 -1.01
CA ILE A 34 5.47 -2.83 -1.50
C ILE A 34 6.05 -2.58 -2.88
N VAL A 35 5.21 -2.64 -3.91
CA VAL A 35 5.62 -2.23 -5.25
C VAL A 35 5.29 -0.76 -5.42
N LEU A 36 6.30 0.07 -5.31
CA LEU A 36 6.17 1.53 -5.31
C LEU A 36 6.59 2.09 -6.66
N ASP A 37 5.62 2.51 -7.45
CA ASP A 37 5.83 3.24 -8.70
C ASP A 37 5.89 4.74 -8.40
N HIS A 38 7.12 5.26 -8.37
CA HIS A 38 7.42 6.61 -7.88
C HIS A 38 7.72 7.53 -9.05
N ASN A 39 6.73 8.33 -9.43
CA ASN A 39 6.82 9.27 -10.53
C ASN A 39 7.53 10.55 -10.09
N ASP A 40 8.56 10.92 -10.82
CA ASP A 40 9.36 12.14 -10.62
C ASP A 40 9.77 12.35 -9.15
N PRO A 41 10.43 11.36 -8.51
CA PRO A 41 10.76 11.45 -7.10
C PRO A 41 11.82 12.50 -6.82
N SER A 42 11.66 13.23 -5.70
CA SER A 42 12.72 14.10 -5.19
C SER A 42 13.83 13.28 -4.52
N ASP A 43 15.01 13.87 -4.39
CA ASP A 43 16.13 13.23 -3.69
C ASP A 43 15.77 12.89 -2.23
N GLU A 44 15.00 13.75 -1.56
CA GLU A 44 14.52 13.52 -0.19
C GLU A 44 13.58 12.33 -0.11
N GLU A 45 12.66 12.19 -1.07
CA GLU A 45 11.74 11.06 -1.15
C GLU A 45 12.49 9.75 -1.40
N ILE A 46 13.45 9.76 -2.32
CA ILE A 46 14.30 8.60 -2.61
C ILE A 46 15.04 8.16 -1.33
N LEU A 47 15.61 9.13 -0.61
CA LEU A 47 16.35 8.84 0.63
C LEU A 47 15.47 8.18 1.69
N LEU A 48 14.22 8.65 1.84
CA LEU A 48 13.26 8.04 2.78
C LEU A 48 13.00 6.56 2.46
N VAL A 49 12.81 6.25 1.18
CA VAL A 49 12.58 4.87 0.74
C VAL A 49 13.81 4.00 0.95
N GLU A 50 15.00 4.52 0.62
CA GLU A 50 16.27 3.82 0.82
C GLU A 50 16.52 3.51 2.29
N GLN A 51 16.29 4.48 3.19
CA GLN A 51 16.43 4.29 4.64
C GLN A 51 15.46 3.23 5.18
N HIS A 52 14.23 3.21 4.68
CA HIS A 52 13.27 2.16 5.03
C HIS A 52 13.79 0.79 4.58
N ASN A 53 14.25 0.68 3.34
CA ASN A 53 14.72 -0.58 2.77
C ASN A 53 15.98 -1.12 3.45
N GLU A 54 16.84 -0.28 3.97
CA GLU A 54 18.00 -0.73 4.76
C GLU A 54 17.59 -1.58 5.98
N LYS A 55 16.41 -1.31 6.54
CA LYS A 55 15.91 -2.01 7.73
C LYS A 55 14.96 -3.17 7.42
N PHE A 56 14.10 -3.00 6.41
CA PHE A 56 12.97 -3.89 6.18
C PHE A 56 13.04 -4.65 4.86
N ASP A 57 13.74 -4.10 3.88
CA ASP A 57 13.99 -4.71 2.55
C ASP A 57 12.71 -5.27 1.91
N ASN A 58 11.63 -4.50 1.96
CA ASN A 58 10.32 -4.94 1.48
C ASN A 58 9.71 -4.01 0.43
N ILE A 59 10.45 -3.00 -0.05
CA ILE A 59 9.98 -2.11 -1.12
C ILE A 59 10.71 -2.42 -2.43
N PHE A 60 9.95 -2.76 -3.45
CA PHE A 60 10.40 -2.75 -4.83
C PHE A 60 10.18 -1.33 -5.38
N HIS A 61 11.22 -0.54 -5.43
CA HIS A 61 11.16 0.89 -5.77
C HIS A 61 11.39 1.11 -7.25
N ILE A 62 10.34 1.49 -7.96
CA ILE A 62 10.39 1.84 -9.39
C ILE A 62 10.45 3.36 -9.49
N LYS A 63 11.60 3.90 -9.86
CA LYS A 63 11.78 5.35 -10.06
C LYS A 63 11.48 5.67 -11.52
N VAL A 64 10.50 6.54 -11.74
CA VAL A 64 10.03 6.92 -13.07
C VAL A 64 10.38 8.39 -13.33
N GLU A 65 11.05 8.65 -14.44
CA GLU A 65 11.28 10.01 -14.90
C GLU A 65 9.99 10.59 -15.49
N GLY A 66 9.53 11.72 -14.95
CA GLY A 66 8.27 12.33 -15.34
C GLY A 66 7.06 11.70 -14.66
N VAL A 67 5.88 11.92 -15.22
CA VAL A 67 4.60 11.53 -14.64
C VAL A 67 3.79 10.73 -15.63
N ASP A 68 3.39 9.52 -15.24
CA ASP A 68 2.47 8.69 -16.00
C ASP A 68 1.06 8.75 -15.39
N PRO A 69 0.02 8.52 -16.21
CA PRO A 69 -1.34 8.31 -15.68
C PRO A 69 -1.39 7.17 -14.67
N LEU A 70 -2.29 7.29 -13.69
CA LEU A 70 -2.41 6.33 -12.58
C LEU A 70 -2.53 4.88 -13.05
N GLY A 71 -3.34 4.62 -14.07
CA GLY A 71 -3.51 3.26 -14.60
C GLY A 71 -2.23 2.66 -15.16
N ILE A 72 -1.37 3.47 -15.77
CA ILE A 72 -0.06 3.01 -16.27
C ILE A 72 0.86 2.67 -15.12
N SER A 73 0.89 3.52 -14.08
CA SER A 73 1.66 3.25 -12.86
C SER A 73 1.20 1.96 -12.17
N TRP A 74 -0.10 1.76 -12.04
CA TRP A 74 -0.65 0.53 -11.45
C TRP A 74 -0.31 -0.71 -12.28
N ASN A 75 -0.41 -0.65 -13.61
CA ASN A 75 -0.03 -1.75 -14.48
C ASN A 75 1.45 -2.11 -14.32
N ARG A 76 2.32 -1.12 -14.21
CA ARG A 76 3.75 -1.34 -13.97
C ARG A 76 3.98 -2.02 -12.61
N CYS A 77 3.24 -1.63 -11.58
CA CYS A 77 3.27 -2.32 -10.29
C CYS A 77 2.85 -3.79 -10.41
N ILE A 78 1.75 -4.07 -11.12
CA ILE A 78 1.25 -5.42 -11.31
C ILE A 78 2.28 -6.29 -12.04
N GLU A 79 2.93 -5.77 -13.06
CA GLU A 79 3.96 -6.48 -13.82
C GLU A 79 5.18 -6.86 -12.98
N ASN A 80 5.46 -6.09 -11.93
CA ASN A 80 6.61 -6.28 -11.04
C ASN A 80 6.25 -6.93 -9.69
N ALA A 81 5.00 -7.15 -9.42
CA ALA A 81 4.55 -7.78 -8.19
C ALA A 81 4.87 -9.27 -8.17
N SER A 82 5.31 -9.78 -7.04
CA SER A 82 5.64 -11.19 -6.85
C SER A 82 4.74 -11.90 -5.84
N GLY A 83 3.78 -11.19 -5.24
CA GLY A 83 2.87 -11.76 -4.25
C GLY A 83 1.78 -12.63 -4.85
N ASP A 84 1.20 -13.47 -4.01
CA ASP A 84 0.04 -14.30 -4.36
C ASP A 84 -1.24 -13.46 -4.47
N TYR A 85 -1.31 -12.40 -3.67
CA TYR A 85 -2.41 -11.44 -3.67
C TYR A 85 -1.91 -10.03 -3.95
N LEU A 86 -2.77 -9.23 -4.56
CA LEU A 86 -2.51 -7.82 -4.83
C LEU A 86 -3.42 -6.94 -3.98
N CYS A 87 -2.88 -5.84 -3.47
CA CYS A 87 -3.60 -4.87 -2.67
C CYS A 87 -3.29 -3.45 -3.15
N ILE A 88 -4.32 -2.68 -3.48
CA ILE A 88 -4.14 -1.26 -3.79
C ILE A 88 -4.00 -0.51 -2.47
N TRP A 89 -2.88 0.21 -2.30
CA TRP A 89 -2.64 1.02 -1.12
C TRP A 89 -2.04 2.36 -1.53
N SER A 90 -2.84 3.41 -1.41
CA SER A 90 -2.41 4.77 -1.73
C SER A 90 -1.54 5.36 -0.61
N VAL A 91 -0.57 6.18 -0.98
CA VAL A 91 0.41 6.76 -0.04
C VAL A 91 -0.25 7.61 1.04
N ASP A 92 -1.39 8.23 0.75
CA ASP A 92 -2.15 9.08 1.68
C ASP A 92 -3.21 8.32 2.50
N ASP A 93 -3.27 7.01 2.36
CA ASP A 93 -4.19 6.17 3.15
C ASP A 93 -3.44 5.43 4.26
N LEU A 94 -4.11 5.30 5.40
CA LEU A 94 -3.60 4.53 6.55
C LEU A 94 -4.45 3.28 6.76
N ARG A 95 -3.79 2.20 7.14
CA ARG A 95 -4.45 0.93 7.45
C ARG A 95 -4.30 0.58 8.91
N THR A 96 -5.33 -0.06 9.48
CA THR A 96 -5.19 -0.67 10.81
C THR A 96 -4.12 -1.76 10.78
N PRO A 97 -3.46 -2.05 11.92
CA PRO A 97 -2.35 -3.01 11.94
C PRO A 97 -2.67 -4.40 11.38
N ASP A 98 -3.88 -4.87 11.56
CA ASP A 98 -4.34 -6.20 11.13
C ASP A 98 -5.01 -6.24 9.75
N SER A 99 -5.11 -5.10 9.07
CA SER A 99 -5.88 -4.98 7.83
C SER A 99 -5.46 -6.00 6.75
N ILE A 100 -4.19 -6.07 6.43
CA ILE A 100 -3.68 -6.99 5.41
C ILE A 100 -3.84 -8.45 5.86
N GLU A 101 -3.54 -8.75 7.12
CA GLU A 101 -3.66 -10.11 7.68
C GLU A 101 -5.09 -10.63 7.58
N VAL A 102 -6.06 -9.83 7.99
CA VAL A 102 -7.49 -10.21 7.96
C VAL A 102 -7.95 -10.47 6.54
N MET A 103 -7.59 -9.61 5.60
CA MET A 103 -7.99 -9.78 4.20
C MET A 103 -7.31 -10.97 3.53
N ALA A 104 -6.02 -11.16 3.76
CA ALA A 104 -5.29 -12.31 3.23
C ALA A 104 -5.85 -13.62 3.77
N LYS A 105 -6.15 -13.67 5.07
CA LYS A 105 -6.79 -14.83 5.70
C LYS A 105 -8.16 -15.13 5.10
N ALA A 106 -8.97 -14.10 4.85
CA ALA A 106 -10.28 -14.26 4.23
C ALA A 106 -10.17 -14.91 2.85
N LEU A 107 -9.20 -14.50 2.04
CA LEU A 107 -8.95 -15.12 0.73
C LEU A 107 -8.40 -16.55 0.86
N ASP A 108 -7.51 -16.80 1.81
CA ASP A 108 -6.95 -18.14 2.05
C ASP A 108 -8.04 -19.16 2.44
N GLU A 109 -9.01 -18.73 3.23
CA GLU A 109 -10.10 -19.57 3.74
C GLU A 109 -11.28 -19.70 2.79
N ASN A 110 -11.39 -18.86 1.77
CA ASN A 110 -12.50 -18.83 0.81
C ASN A 110 -11.96 -18.91 -0.62
N THR A 111 -11.57 -20.09 -1.05
CA THR A 111 -10.88 -20.33 -2.34
C THR A 111 -11.74 -20.08 -3.57
N ASP A 112 -13.04 -19.92 -3.41
CA ASP A 112 -14.02 -19.57 -4.44
C ASP A 112 -14.22 -18.05 -4.60
N VAL A 113 -13.52 -17.23 -3.80
CA VAL A 113 -13.62 -15.77 -3.79
C VAL A 113 -12.39 -15.17 -4.47
N ASP A 114 -12.62 -14.22 -5.37
CA ASP A 114 -11.55 -13.57 -6.15
C ASP A 114 -11.01 -12.30 -5.50
N PHE A 115 -11.83 -11.60 -4.70
CA PHE A 115 -11.40 -10.40 -4.00
C PHE A 115 -12.17 -10.20 -2.70
N VAL A 116 -11.58 -9.42 -1.79
CA VAL A 116 -12.19 -9.00 -0.52
C VAL A 116 -12.08 -7.49 -0.38
N TYR A 117 -13.01 -6.91 0.34
CA TYR A 117 -12.97 -5.51 0.73
C TYR A 117 -13.46 -5.37 2.17
N GLY A 118 -13.16 -4.24 2.80
CA GLY A 118 -13.53 -4.00 4.18
C GLY A 118 -14.10 -2.61 4.41
N ASN A 119 -14.53 -2.37 5.64
CA ASN A 119 -14.98 -1.05 6.06
C ASN A 119 -13.82 -0.07 6.14
N TYR A 120 -14.13 1.22 6.05
CA TYR A 120 -13.13 2.27 6.13
C TYR A 120 -13.68 3.51 6.82
N TYR A 121 -12.77 4.36 7.29
CA TYR A 121 -13.12 5.66 7.86
C TYR A 121 -12.73 6.77 6.90
N ILE A 122 -13.64 7.71 6.69
CA ILE A 122 -13.32 8.96 5.99
C ILE A 122 -12.89 9.96 7.04
N VAL A 123 -11.64 10.42 6.94
CA VAL A 123 -11.10 11.42 7.86
C VAL A 123 -10.89 12.74 7.12
N PRO A 124 -11.28 13.88 7.71
CA PRO A 124 -11.18 15.17 7.02
C PRO A 124 -9.74 15.68 6.89
N ASN A 125 -8.84 15.21 7.75
CA ASN A 125 -7.42 15.57 7.71
C ASN A 125 -6.56 14.34 7.90
N TYR A 126 -5.48 14.26 7.14
CA TYR A 126 -4.53 13.15 7.23
C TYR A 126 -4.01 12.96 8.67
N GLY A 127 -3.95 11.70 9.08
CA GLY A 127 -3.42 11.32 10.39
C GLY A 127 -4.42 11.40 11.53
N LEU A 128 -5.66 11.86 11.30
CA LEU A 128 -6.70 11.80 12.33
C LEU A 128 -7.10 10.35 12.60
N LYS A 129 -7.26 10.01 13.89
CA LYS A 129 -7.69 8.68 14.33
C LYS A 129 -9.21 8.52 14.38
N GLN A 130 -9.95 9.62 14.25
CA GLN A 130 -11.40 9.64 14.28
C GLN A 130 -11.95 10.18 12.96
N GLY A 131 -12.92 9.50 12.43
CA GLY A 131 -13.58 9.86 11.19
C GLY A 131 -14.93 9.18 11.09
N GLN A 132 -15.59 9.35 9.95
CA GLN A 132 -16.86 8.71 9.68
C GLN A 132 -16.61 7.28 9.17
N LEU A 133 -17.16 6.28 9.88
CA LEU A 133 -17.12 4.89 9.41
C LEU A 133 -18.03 4.72 8.19
N VAL A 134 -17.50 4.10 7.16
CA VAL A 134 -18.25 3.63 6.00
C VAL A 134 -18.30 2.11 6.08
N ASP A 135 -19.49 1.61 6.36
CA ASP A 135 -19.76 0.17 6.46
C ASP A 135 -20.22 -0.36 5.09
N GLU A 136 -19.46 -1.28 4.54
CA GLU A 136 -19.70 -1.87 3.23
C GLU A 136 -20.45 -3.21 3.31
N SER A 137 -20.78 -3.68 4.52
CA SER A 137 -21.39 -5.00 4.71
C SER A 137 -22.77 -5.15 4.09
N ASP A 138 -23.47 -4.04 3.88
CA ASP A 138 -24.86 -4.02 3.36
C ASP A 138 -24.94 -3.75 1.84
N LYS A 139 -23.82 -3.76 1.11
CA LYS A 139 -23.77 -3.44 -0.32
C LYS A 139 -23.60 -4.64 -1.22
#